data_71b0c002de5aa6f7cbe0890b427b1f6b
#
_entry.id   71b0c002de5aa6f7cbe0890b427b1f6b
#
_cell.length_a   1.000
_cell.length_b   1.000
_cell.length_c   1.000
_cell.angle_alpha   90.00
_cell.angle_beta   90.00
_cell.angle_gamma   90.00
#
_symmetry.space_group_name_H-M   'P 1'
#
loop_
_entity.id
_entity.type
_entity.pdbx_description
1 polymer ?
#
loop_
_entity_poly.entity_id
_entity_poly.type
_entity_poly.pdbx_seq_one_letter_code
_entity_poly.pdbx_strand_id
1 'polypeptide(L)'
;MSNQIAKKVHHLVESKFTYLHDDKQYMQAEHWTSHADAVLAGEQFKDDCDGFANTCAELLIRDGIDKKDVSVIYCVTEEGEDHLVCGVAIDGKTYILENRYDDPYDWKDKPKYDFKYFMKFDDPGQWFKVNN
;
A
#
# COMPACT_ATOMS: atom_id res chain seq x y z
N MET A 1 -15.65 -4.09 -12.82
CA MET A 1 -15.31 -5.09 -11.83
C MET A 1 -13.85 -5.06 -11.40
N SER A 2 -13.04 -4.51 -12.22
CA SER A 2 -11.59 -4.60 -12.05
C SER A 2 -11.08 -4.05 -10.74
N ASN A 3 -11.60 -2.91 -10.26
CA ASN A 3 -11.10 -2.32 -9.02
C ASN A 3 -11.88 -2.73 -7.78
N GLN A 4 -12.80 -3.68 -7.90
CA GLN A 4 -13.61 -4.09 -6.74
C GLN A 4 -12.77 -4.77 -5.68
N ILE A 5 -11.79 -5.57 -6.09
CA ILE A 5 -10.90 -6.23 -5.13
C ILE A 5 -10.06 -5.22 -4.37
N ALA A 6 -9.59 -4.16 -5.05
CA ALA A 6 -8.85 -3.09 -4.40
C ALA A 6 -9.72 -2.36 -3.37
N LYS A 7 -10.96 -2.05 -3.73
CA LYS A 7 -11.89 -1.40 -2.80
C LYS A 7 -12.19 -2.28 -1.59
N LYS A 8 -12.44 -3.56 -1.83
CA LYS A 8 -12.71 -4.50 -0.75
C LYS A 8 -11.55 -4.56 0.25
N VAL A 9 -10.34 -4.71 -0.25
CA VAL A 9 -9.16 -4.79 0.61
C VAL A 9 -8.93 -3.48 1.34
N HIS A 10 -9.01 -2.35 0.64
CA HIS A 10 -8.80 -1.05 1.24
C HIS A 10 -9.77 -0.81 2.39
N HIS A 11 -11.06 -1.04 2.16
CA HIS A 11 -12.08 -0.81 3.18
C HIS A 11 -11.91 -1.76 4.36
N LEU A 12 -11.54 -3.00 4.10
CA LEU A 12 -11.34 -3.97 5.17
C LEU A 12 -10.16 -3.56 6.06
N VAL A 13 -9.04 -3.19 5.46
CA VAL A 13 -7.86 -2.76 6.23
C VAL A 13 -8.17 -1.49 6.99
N GLU A 14 -8.78 -0.51 6.34
CA GLU A 14 -9.11 0.76 6.98
C GLU A 14 -10.02 0.56 8.19
N SER A 15 -10.97 -0.36 8.10
CA SER A 15 -11.91 -0.61 9.20
C SER A 15 -11.22 -1.15 10.45
N LYS A 16 -10.01 -1.71 10.31
CA LYS A 16 -9.26 -2.30 11.43
C LYS A 16 -8.02 -1.49 11.80
N PHE A 17 -7.70 -0.46 11.04
CA PHE A 17 -6.46 0.30 11.16
C PHE A 17 -6.63 1.49 12.09
N THR A 18 -5.64 1.71 12.97
CA THR A 18 -5.49 2.94 13.73
C THR A 18 -4.07 3.45 13.51
N TYR A 19 -3.95 4.71 13.13
CA TYR A 19 -2.63 5.28 12.84
C TYR A 19 -1.82 5.43 14.12
N LEU A 20 -0.56 4.98 14.05
CA LEU A 20 0.41 5.14 15.13
C LEU A 20 1.72 5.55 14.48
N HIS A 21 2.17 6.77 14.76
CA HIS A 21 3.42 7.27 14.18
C HIS A 21 4.60 6.43 14.60
N ASP A 22 5.50 6.19 13.64
CA ASP A 22 6.69 5.36 13.85
C ASP A 22 7.86 6.01 13.13
N ASP A 23 9.05 5.96 13.73
CA ASP A 23 10.27 6.54 13.17
C ASP A 23 11.03 5.56 12.26
N LYS A 24 10.41 4.49 11.83
CA LYS A 24 11.04 3.52 10.95
C LYS A 24 11.56 4.13 9.67
N GLN A 25 12.58 3.50 9.11
CA GLN A 25 13.10 3.86 7.80
C GLN A 25 12.28 3.12 6.75
N TYR A 26 11.71 3.88 5.80
CA TYR A 26 10.72 3.34 4.88
C TYR A 26 11.26 2.30 3.92
N MET A 27 12.43 2.44 3.37
CA MET A 27 12.88 1.57 2.28
C MET A 27 13.63 0.33 2.79
N GLN A 28 13.29 -0.15 3.98
CA GLN A 28 13.90 -1.34 4.56
C GLN A 28 12.82 -2.41 4.76
N ALA A 29 12.64 -3.25 3.76
CA ALA A 29 11.55 -4.22 3.72
C ALA A 29 11.55 -5.16 4.94
N GLU A 30 12.70 -5.47 5.50
CA GLU A 30 12.80 -6.36 6.65
C GLU A 30 12.19 -5.76 7.92
N HIS A 31 11.93 -4.47 7.93
CA HIS A 31 11.31 -3.80 9.09
C HIS A 31 9.81 -3.63 8.94
N TRP A 32 9.26 -4.05 7.81
CA TRP A 32 7.84 -3.90 7.54
C TRP A 32 7.07 -5.03 8.17
N THR A 33 5.87 -4.71 8.69
CA THR A 33 4.99 -5.67 9.32
C THR A 33 3.67 -5.71 8.56
N SER A 34 3.22 -6.92 8.24
CA SER A 34 1.88 -7.11 7.69
C SER A 34 0.97 -7.58 8.82
N HIS A 35 -0.23 -7.02 8.87
CA HIS A 35 -1.25 -7.39 9.85
C HIS A 35 -2.40 -8.14 9.19
N ALA A 36 -2.13 -8.80 8.06
CA ALA A 36 -3.19 -9.47 7.29
C ALA A 36 -3.92 -10.52 8.12
N ASP A 37 -3.20 -11.30 8.93
CA ASP A 37 -3.84 -12.33 9.76
C ASP A 37 -4.78 -11.71 10.79
N ALA A 38 -4.39 -10.60 11.42
CA ALA A 38 -5.22 -9.91 12.38
C ALA A 38 -6.49 -9.38 11.71
N VAL A 39 -6.33 -8.76 10.54
CA VAL A 39 -7.48 -8.21 9.79
C VAL A 39 -8.45 -9.32 9.41
N LEU A 40 -7.95 -10.44 8.93
CA LEU A 40 -8.81 -11.57 8.55
C LEU A 40 -9.51 -12.19 9.75
N ALA A 41 -8.91 -12.10 10.93
CA ALA A 41 -9.53 -12.55 12.16
C ALA A 41 -10.50 -11.53 12.77
N GLY A 42 -10.66 -10.37 12.14
CA GLY A 42 -11.54 -9.32 12.63
C GLY A 42 -10.93 -8.47 13.74
N GLU A 43 -9.63 -8.56 13.94
CA GLU A 43 -8.93 -7.82 14.99
C GLU A 43 -8.42 -6.48 14.47
N GLN A 44 -8.42 -5.49 15.34
CA GLN A 44 -7.86 -4.18 15.01
C GLN A 44 -6.36 -4.18 15.21
N PHE A 45 -5.68 -3.29 14.48
CA PHE A 45 -4.23 -3.14 14.62
C PHE A 45 -3.83 -1.66 14.56
N LYS A 46 -2.67 -1.35 15.11
CA LYS A 46 -2.09 -0.01 15.11
C LYS A 46 -0.77 -0.05 14.39
N ASP A 47 -0.56 0.87 13.46
CA ASP A 47 0.70 0.98 12.73
C ASP A 47 0.72 2.32 12.00
N ASP A 48 1.80 2.58 11.27
CA ASP A 48 1.90 3.77 10.44
C ASP A 48 1.59 3.41 8.97
N CYS A 49 1.99 4.28 8.02
CA CYS A 49 1.65 4.09 6.62
C CYS A 49 2.24 2.81 6.03
N ASP A 50 3.43 2.38 6.47
CA ASP A 50 4.02 1.18 5.91
C ASP A 50 3.27 -0.09 6.36
N GLY A 51 2.78 -0.13 7.59
CA GLY A 51 1.95 -1.23 8.04
C GLY A 51 0.65 -1.33 7.26
N PHE A 52 0.01 -0.18 7.00
CA PHE A 52 -1.20 -0.16 6.18
C PHE A 52 -0.91 -0.68 4.76
N ALA A 53 0.14 -0.14 4.13
CA ALA A 53 0.47 -0.51 2.75
C ALA A 53 0.81 -1.99 2.63
N ASN A 54 1.61 -2.52 3.55
CA ASN A 54 2.01 -3.93 3.50
C ASN A 54 0.85 -4.87 3.80
N THR A 55 -0.05 -4.49 4.68
CA THR A 55 -1.25 -5.28 4.97
C THR A 55 -2.14 -5.36 3.73
N CYS A 56 -2.36 -4.23 3.06
CA CYS A 56 -3.12 -4.23 1.82
C CYS A 56 -2.47 -5.13 0.77
N ALA A 57 -1.16 -5.03 0.61
CA ALA A 57 -0.43 -5.81 -0.38
C ALA A 57 -0.60 -7.31 -0.14
N GLU A 58 -0.43 -7.74 1.10
CA GLU A 58 -0.57 -9.16 1.41
C GLU A 58 -1.97 -9.67 1.18
N LEU A 59 -2.99 -8.89 1.56
CA LEU A 59 -4.38 -9.31 1.35
C LEU A 59 -4.72 -9.39 -0.13
N LEU A 60 -4.21 -8.47 -0.95
CA LEU A 60 -4.40 -8.55 -2.39
C LEU A 60 -3.81 -9.83 -2.96
N ILE A 61 -2.61 -10.20 -2.51
CA ILE A 61 -1.94 -11.42 -2.96
C ILE A 61 -2.73 -12.65 -2.52
N ARG A 62 -3.21 -12.69 -1.28
CA ARG A 62 -4.02 -13.79 -0.78
C ARG A 62 -5.34 -13.94 -1.53
N ASP A 63 -5.87 -12.83 -2.03
CA ASP A 63 -7.11 -12.83 -2.82
C ASP A 63 -6.88 -13.20 -4.29
N GLY A 64 -5.65 -13.51 -4.67
CA GLY A 64 -5.36 -14.04 -5.99
C GLY A 64 -4.66 -13.09 -6.96
N ILE A 65 -4.32 -11.89 -6.53
CA ILE A 65 -3.56 -10.97 -7.38
C ILE A 65 -2.11 -11.46 -7.44
N ASP A 66 -1.55 -11.52 -8.66
CA ASP A 66 -0.17 -11.94 -8.86
C ASP A 66 0.79 -10.96 -8.19
N LYS A 67 1.82 -11.49 -7.57
CA LYS A 67 2.83 -10.67 -6.88
C LYS A 67 3.48 -9.63 -7.79
N LYS A 68 3.60 -9.93 -9.08
CA LYS A 68 4.19 -8.97 -10.03
C LYS A 68 3.33 -7.73 -10.22
N ASP A 69 2.05 -7.81 -9.86
CA ASP A 69 1.10 -6.70 -10.01
C ASP A 69 0.88 -5.95 -8.71
N VAL A 70 1.55 -6.33 -7.63
CA VAL A 70 1.42 -5.69 -6.32
C VAL A 70 2.75 -5.05 -5.96
N SER A 71 2.69 -3.79 -5.50
CA SER A 71 3.89 -3.04 -5.15
C SER A 71 3.64 -2.18 -3.93
N VAL A 72 4.73 -1.73 -3.31
CA VAL A 72 4.70 -0.60 -2.39
C VAL A 72 5.49 0.52 -3.02
N ILE A 73 5.02 1.74 -2.82
CA ILE A 73 5.56 2.91 -3.49
C ILE A 73 5.93 3.95 -2.44
N TYR A 74 7.19 4.36 -2.45
CA TYR A 74 7.66 5.45 -1.60
C TYR A 74 7.38 6.77 -2.31
N CYS A 75 6.79 7.70 -1.59
CA CYS A 75 6.49 9.01 -2.11
C CYS A 75 6.72 10.08 -1.03
N VAL A 76 6.73 11.33 -1.47
CA VAL A 76 6.75 12.49 -0.58
C VAL A 76 5.42 13.20 -0.75
N THR A 77 4.75 13.49 0.37
CA THR A 77 3.43 14.12 0.33
C THR A 77 3.55 15.61 0.03
N GLU A 78 2.40 16.24 -0.20
CA GLU A 78 2.34 17.68 -0.42
C GLU A 78 2.86 18.50 0.78
N GLU A 79 2.94 17.84 1.95
CA GLU A 79 3.47 18.46 3.16
C GLU A 79 4.95 18.19 3.36
N GLY A 80 5.60 17.54 2.39
CA GLY A 80 7.02 17.23 2.47
C GLY A 80 7.36 16.04 3.33
N GLU A 81 6.37 15.20 3.65
CA GLU A 81 6.58 14.04 4.52
C GLU A 81 6.78 12.76 3.72
N ASP A 82 7.64 11.90 4.24
CA ASP A 82 7.81 10.56 3.68
C ASP A 82 6.54 9.75 3.87
N HIS A 83 6.16 8.99 2.84
CA HIS A 83 4.91 8.22 2.86
C HIS A 83 5.06 6.96 2.02
N LEU A 84 4.44 5.88 2.46
CA LEU A 84 4.44 4.62 1.72
C LEU A 84 3.01 4.22 1.42
N VAL A 85 2.76 3.83 0.17
CA VAL A 85 1.43 3.42 -0.27
C VAL A 85 1.52 2.06 -0.98
N CYS A 86 0.39 1.36 -1.06
CA CYS A 86 0.28 0.11 -1.82
C CYS A 86 -0.21 0.42 -3.22
N GLY A 87 0.41 -0.19 -4.23
CA GLY A 87 -0.04 -0.10 -5.60
C GLY A 87 -0.45 -1.46 -6.11
N VAL A 88 -1.52 -1.51 -6.91
CA VAL A 88 -1.95 -2.75 -7.55
C VAL A 88 -2.32 -2.46 -8.99
N ALA A 89 -1.75 -3.25 -9.92
CA ALA A 89 -2.03 -3.12 -11.35
C ALA A 89 -3.21 -4.01 -11.70
N ILE A 90 -4.27 -3.40 -12.20
CA ILE A 90 -5.50 -4.10 -12.60
C ILE A 90 -5.97 -3.51 -13.92
N ASP A 91 -6.09 -4.36 -14.94
CA ASP A 91 -6.61 -3.95 -16.26
C ASP A 91 -5.87 -2.74 -16.84
N GLY A 92 -4.56 -2.73 -16.72
CA GLY A 92 -3.73 -1.68 -17.30
C GLY A 92 -3.69 -0.39 -16.50
N LYS A 93 -4.31 -0.35 -15.34
CA LYS A 93 -4.28 0.81 -14.44
C LYS A 93 -3.64 0.43 -13.12
N THR A 94 -3.00 1.39 -12.47
CA THR A 94 -2.43 1.18 -11.15
C THR A 94 -3.26 1.96 -10.12
N TYR A 95 -3.84 1.22 -9.20
CA TYR A 95 -4.64 1.80 -8.12
C TYR A 95 -3.81 1.87 -6.85
N ILE A 96 -4.01 2.96 -6.10
CA ILE A 96 -3.27 3.23 -4.87
C ILE A 96 -4.19 3.01 -3.67
N LEU A 97 -3.71 2.24 -2.69
CA LEU A 97 -4.39 2.03 -1.42
C LEU A 97 -3.52 2.61 -0.32
N GLU A 98 -4.10 3.48 0.51
CA GLU A 98 -3.33 4.15 1.55
C GLU A 98 -4.23 4.63 2.68
N ASN A 99 -3.60 4.98 3.80
CA ASN A 99 -4.33 5.34 5.02
C ASN A 99 -4.90 6.77 5.02
N ARG A 100 -4.51 7.62 4.08
CA ARG A 100 -4.98 9.01 4.04
C ARG A 100 -6.28 9.20 3.25
N TYR A 101 -6.74 8.16 2.54
CA TYR A 101 -7.95 8.22 1.71
C TYR A 101 -8.83 7.02 1.98
N ASP A 102 -10.13 7.20 1.81
CA ASP A 102 -11.11 6.16 2.12
C ASP A 102 -11.26 5.13 1.01
N ASP A 103 -10.88 5.48 -0.20
CA ASP A 103 -11.02 4.61 -1.37
C ASP A 103 -9.73 4.55 -2.17
N PRO A 104 -9.49 3.43 -2.88
CA PRO A 104 -8.39 3.39 -3.84
C PRO A 104 -8.61 4.40 -4.96
N TYR A 105 -7.52 4.92 -5.50
CA TYR A 105 -7.58 5.86 -6.62
C TYR A 105 -6.54 5.47 -7.67
N ASP A 106 -6.82 5.87 -8.93
CA ASP A 106 -5.84 5.72 -10.01
C ASP A 106 -4.66 6.64 -9.71
N TRP A 107 -3.43 6.12 -9.81
CA TRP A 107 -2.25 6.91 -9.45
C TRP A 107 -2.13 8.19 -10.28
N LYS A 108 -2.72 8.21 -11.48
CA LYS A 108 -2.72 9.40 -12.34
C LYS A 108 -3.70 10.47 -11.86
N ASP A 109 -4.69 10.07 -11.07
CA ASP A 109 -5.66 11.00 -10.48
C ASP A 109 -5.26 11.40 -9.07
N LYS A 110 -4.01 11.17 -8.75
CA LYS A 110 -3.49 11.25 -7.42
C LYS A 110 -3.51 12.64 -6.84
N PRO A 111 -3.40 12.72 -5.49
CA PRO A 111 -3.11 13.97 -4.82
C PRO A 111 -1.70 14.45 -5.21
N LYS A 112 -1.28 15.56 -4.63
CA LYS A 112 -0.02 16.21 -5.00
C LYS A 112 1.18 15.52 -4.36
N TYR A 113 1.29 14.20 -4.57
CA TYR A 113 2.43 13.42 -4.10
C TYR A 113 3.51 13.41 -5.16
N ASP A 114 4.75 13.33 -4.69
CA ASP A 114 5.90 13.07 -5.56
C ASP A 114 6.28 11.61 -5.39
N PHE A 115 5.89 10.77 -6.34
CA PHE A 115 6.20 9.34 -6.30
C PHE A 115 7.65 9.15 -6.72
N LYS A 116 8.44 8.50 -5.86
CA LYS A 116 9.90 8.39 -6.05
C LYS A 116 10.34 7.01 -6.47
N TYR A 117 10.01 5.99 -5.69
CA TYR A 117 10.50 4.63 -5.91
C TYR A 117 9.42 3.63 -5.63
N PHE A 118 9.50 2.46 -6.27
CA PHE A 118 8.57 1.37 -6.00
C PHE A 118 9.32 0.04 -5.92
N MET A 119 8.74 -0.90 -5.17
CA MET A 119 9.24 -2.26 -5.05
C MET A 119 8.08 -3.21 -5.33
N LYS A 120 8.29 -4.19 -6.22
CA LYS A 120 7.28 -5.21 -6.51
C LYS A 120 7.45 -6.41 -5.59
N PHE A 121 6.35 -7.06 -5.28
CA PHE A 121 6.38 -8.18 -4.34
C PHE A 121 6.96 -9.45 -4.93
N ASP A 122 7.11 -9.54 -6.26
CA ASP A 122 7.82 -10.66 -6.87
C ASP A 122 9.35 -10.48 -6.85
N ASP A 123 9.83 -9.30 -6.44
CA ASP A 123 11.26 -9.02 -6.37
C ASP A 123 11.55 -8.16 -5.13
N PRO A 124 11.37 -8.75 -3.93
CA PRO A 124 11.51 -7.98 -2.69
C PRO A 124 12.94 -7.45 -2.50
N GLY A 125 13.02 -6.23 -2.02
CA GLY A 125 14.30 -5.58 -1.76
C GLY A 125 14.88 -4.84 -2.95
N GLN A 126 14.28 -4.95 -4.15
CA GLN A 126 14.72 -4.24 -5.34
C GLN A 126 13.83 -3.03 -5.58
N TRP A 127 14.39 -1.85 -5.44
CA TRP A 127 13.67 -0.60 -5.64
C TRP A 127 13.99 -0.02 -7.02
N PHE A 128 12.95 0.41 -7.69
CA PHE A 128 13.05 1.03 -9.00
C PHE A 128 12.53 2.46 -8.96
N LYS A 129 13.13 3.33 -9.75
CA LYS A 129 12.69 4.71 -9.81
C LYS A 129 11.36 4.82 -10.56
N VAL A 130 10.45 5.62 -10.03
CA VAL A 130 9.18 5.89 -10.73
C VAL A 130 9.43 6.86 -11.87
N ASN A 131 8.93 6.52 -13.05
CA ASN A 131 8.99 7.41 -14.21
C ASN A 131 7.70 8.23 -14.26
N ASN A 132 7.86 9.52 -14.01
CA ASN A 132 6.74 10.46 -14.04
C ASN A 132 6.54 11.05 -15.42
#